data_cd60d6af0a5acf85c0af3e1f8a937714
#
_entry.id   cd60d6af0a5acf85c0af3e1f8a937714
#
_cell.length_a   1.000
_cell.length_b   1.000
_cell.length_c   1.000
_cell.angle_alpha   90.00
_cell.angle_beta   90.00
_cell.angle_gamma   90.00
#
_symmetry.space_group_name_H-M   'P 1'
#
loop_
_entity.id
_entity.type
_entity.pdbx_description
1 polymer ?
#
loop_
_entity_poly.entity_id
_entity_poly.type
_entity_poly.pdbx_seq_one_letter_code
_entity_poly.pdbx_strand_id
1 'polypeptide(L)'
;MNTAALRELIKRAHNHEAQTGQLAGLLNGRLSTLHSSIRLNDGQSESEATLHRFVDAYIEQVPDLIDAAAQVAREAGISPQIQPVLNIALEYFLRPPELITGHEGLDGLLDEAYLAHRLVEEVNDLYIRHFAQPLIPLDTTVANLIAHNLIGEPFANELDEVVHHSIDQLLDDEAFEQETVQAYKDKLTSPETGAAWKRWPCLSRQLGIEINVA
;
A
#
# COMPACT_ATOMS: atom_id res chain seq x y z
N MET A 1 -3.80 -14.62 9.80
CA MET A 1 -3.44 -14.51 8.39
C MET A 1 -2.00 -14.97 8.27
N ASN A 2 -1.58 -15.58 7.17
CA ASN A 2 -0.21 -16.08 7.04
C ASN A 2 0.54 -15.29 5.96
N THR A 3 1.37 -14.34 6.37
CA THR A 3 2.20 -13.50 5.49
C THR A 3 3.55 -14.16 5.13
N ALA A 4 3.81 -15.40 5.59
CA ALA A 4 5.08 -16.08 5.35
C ALA A 4 5.34 -16.33 3.84
N ALA A 5 4.30 -16.67 3.07
CA ALA A 5 4.42 -16.86 1.62
C ALA A 5 4.77 -15.55 0.91
N LEU A 6 4.20 -14.43 1.35
CA LEU A 6 4.50 -13.11 0.84
C LEU A 6 5.95 -12.71 1.14
N ARG A 7 6.41 -12.90 2.38
CA ARG A 7 7.81 -12.62 2.76
C ARG A 7 8.81 -13.47 1.95
N GLU A 8 8.48 -14.72 1.66
CA GLU A 8 9.32 -15.58 0.83
C GLU A 8 9.31 -15.14 -0.65
N LEU A 9 8.18 -14.64 -1.15
CA LEU A 9 8.08 -14.04 -2.48
C LEU A 9 9.00 -12.80 -2.59
N ILE A 10 8.90 -11.87 -1.65
CA ILE A 10 9.74 -10.67 -1.58
C ILE A 10 11.23 -11.05 -1.54
N LYS A 11 11.61 -12.03 -0.71
CA LYS A 11 12.99 -12.52 -0.64
C LYS A 11 13.49 -13.07 -1.97
N ARG A 12 12.64 -13.80 -2.71
CA ARG A 12 13.02 -14.27 -4.05
C ARG A 12 13.21 -13.13 -5.03
N ALA A 13 12.36 -12.11 -4.97
CA ALA A 13 12.48 -10.91 -5.81
C ALA A 13 13.77 -10.12 -5.52
N HIS A 14 14.18 -9.99 -4.26
CA HIS A 14 15.48 -9.41 -3.91
C HIS A 14 16.66 -10.23 -4.50
N ASN A 15 16.59 -11.56 -4.43
CA ASN A 15 17.63 -12.40 -5.03
C ASN A 15 17.67 -12.28 -6.56
N HIS A 16 16.52 -12.12 -7.19
CA HIS A 16 16.40 -11.86 -8.63
C HIS A 16 17.03 -10.51 -8.99
N GLU A 17 16.68 -9.44 -8.26
CA GLU A 17 17.24 -8.11 -8.45
C GLU A 17 18.77 -8.09 -8.29
N ALA A 18 19.30 -8.77 -7.27
CA ALA A 18 20.75 -8.87 -7.06
C ALA A 18 21.49 -9.55 -8.25
N GLN A 19 20.79 -10.34 -9.05
CA GLN A 19 21.35 -11.03 -10.22
C GLN A 19 21.15 -10.26 -11.53
N THR A 20 20.04 -9.54 -11.65
CA THR A 20 19.59 -8.93 -12.92
C THR A 20 19.75 -7.41 -12.95
N GLY A 21 19.60 -6.72 -11.81
CA GLY A 21 19.57 -5.25 -11.75
C GLY A 21 18.38 -4.65 -12.51
N GLN A 22 17.28 -5.37 -12.62
CA GLN A 22 16.12 -5.00 -13.44
C GLN A 22 15.42 -3.75 -12.91
N LEU A 23 15.18 -3.69 -11.59
CA LEU A 23 14.61 -2.51 -10.93
C LEU A 23 15.56 -1.31 -11.05
N ALA A 24 16.86 -1.49 -10.82
CA ALA A 24 17.83 -0.40 -10.96
C ALA A 24 17.81 0.18 -12.38
N GLY A 25 17.71 -0.67 -13.42
CA GLY A 25 17.56 -0.24 -14.81
C GLY A 25 16.28 0.55 -15.05
N LEU A 26 15.15 0.11 -14.50
CA LEU A 26 13.87 0.80 -14.58
C LEU A 26 13.95 2.17 -13.90
N LEU A 27 14.44 2.24 -12.67
CA LEU A 27 14.55 3.48 -11.90
C LEU A 27 15.44 4.52 -12.56
N ASN A 28 16.56 4.10 -13.13
CA ASN A 28 17.44 4.99 -13.89
C ASN A 28 16.72 5.62 -15.10
N GLY A 29 15.92 4.81 -15.81
CA GLY A 29 15.07 5.33 -16.90
C GLY A 29 14.00 6.34 -16.40
N ARG A 30 13.47 6.14 -15.20
CA ARG A 30 12.42 7.00 -14.61
C ARG A 30 12.94 8.30 -14.02
N LEU A 31 14.19 8.40 -13.61
CA LEU A 31 14.76 9.61 -12.99
C LEU A 31 14.52 10.88 -13.81
N SER A 32 14.61 10.78 -15.13
CA SER A 32 14.41 11.93 -16.02
C SER A 32 12.95 12.32 -16.24
N THR A 33 12.01 11.45 -15.86
CA THR A 33 10.56 11.62 -16.05
C THR A 33 9.80 11.80 -14.73
N LEU A 34 10.51 11.84 -13.60
CA LEU A 34 9.89 12.08 -12.30
C LEU A 34 9.12 13.41 -12.31
N HIS A 35 7.92 13.39 -11.74
CA HIS A 35 7.13 14.59 -11.58
C HIS A 35 7.88 15.64 -10.75
N SER A 36 7.80 16.89 -11.16
CA SER A 36 8.55 18.00 -10.55
C SER A 36 8.25 18.28 -9.07
N SER A 37 7.12 17.77 -8.55
CA SER A 37 6.77 17.84 -7.14
C SER A 37 7.55 16.84 -6.27
N ILE A 38 8.09 15.76 -6.87
CA ILE A 38 8.86 14.75 -6.14
C ILE A 38 10.27 15.30 -5.94
N ARG A 39 10.65 15.52 -4.69
CA ARG A 39 11.98 16.00 -4.29
C ARG A 39 12.76 14.87 -3.65
N LEU A 40 13.89 14.56 -4.25
CA LEU A 40 14.91 13.71 -3.67
C LEU A 40 15.94 14.62 -3.00
N ASN A 41 16.07 14.54 -1.68
CA ASN A 41 16.90 15.45 -0.90
C ASN A 41 18.42 15.20 -1.10
N ASP A 42 18.78 14.21 -1.91
CA ASP A 42 20.15 13.80 -2.17
C ASP A 42 20.60 14.25 -3.56
N GLY A 43 21.92 14.45 -3.74
CA GLY A 43 22.51 14.80 -5.03
C GLY A 43 22.21 13.77 -6.12
N GLN A 44 22.35 14.15 -7.41
CA GLN A 44 21.97 13.28 -8.54
C GLN A 44 22.55 11.85 -8.50
N SER A 45 23.74 11.67 -7.92
CA SER A 45 24.39 10.35 -7.78
C SER A 45 23.75 9.44 -6.72
N GLU A 46 22.93 9.99 -5.83
CA GLU A 46 22.23 9.24 -4.77
C GLU A 46 20.74 9.04 -5.06
N SER A 47 20.23 9.72 -6.08
CA SER A 47 18.80 9.70 -6.42
C SER A 47 18.28 8.31 -6.78
N GLU A 48 19.07 7.53 -7.56
CA GLU A 48 18.71 6.14 -7.90
C GLU A 48 18.69 5.26 -6.64
N ALA A 49 19.70 5.37 -5.79
CA ALA A 49 19.77 4.61 -4.55
C ALA A 49 18.64 4.99 -3.58
N THR A 50 18.22 6.26 -3.57
CA THR A 50 17.08 6.72 -2.76
C THR A 50 15.78 6.15 -3.27
N LEU A 51 15.54 6.13 -4.59
CA LEU A 51 14.37 5.51 -5.19
C LEU A 51 14.36 3.99 -4.96
N HIS A 52 15.51 3.34 -5.08
CA HIS A 52 15.63 1.90 -4.80
C HIS A 52 15.24 1.59 -3.36
N ARG A 53 15.79 2.32 -2.38
CA ARG A 53 15.41 2.17 -0.97
C ARG A 53 13.92 2.44 -0.74
N PHE A 54 13.33 3.40 -1.47
CA PHE A 54 11.89 3.66 -1.40
C PHE A 54 11.09 2.44 -1.87
N VAL A 55 11.41 1.89 -3.04
CA VAL A 55 10.69 0.72 -3.59
C VAL A 55 10.84 -0.48 -2.67
N ASP A 56 12.03 -0.77 -2.17
CA ASP A 56 12.26 -1.83 -1.20
C ASP A 56 11.37 -1.67 0.03
N ALA A 57 11.40 -0.50 0.67
CA ALA A 57 10.63 -0.24 1.87
C ALA A 57 9.12 -0.27 1.60
N TYR A 58 8.67 0.20 0.45
CA TYR A 58 7.27 0.22 0.04
C TYR A 58 6.73 -1.21 -0.13
N ILE A 59 7.51 -2.11 -0.74
CA ILE A 59 7.18 -3.53 -0.90
C ILE A 59 7.23 -4.25 0.45
N GLU A 60 8.32 -4.09 1.20
CA GLU A 60 8.54 -4.76 2.49
C GLU A 60 7.51 -4.37 3.56
N GLN A 61 6.92 -3.19 3.45
CA GLN A 61 5.90 -2.74 4.39
C GLN A 61 4.59 -3.51 4.28
N VAL A 62 4.25 -4.09 3.11
CA VAL A 62 2.95 -4.76 2.92
C VAL A 62 2.73 -5.92 3.89
N PRO A 63 3.64 -6.90 4.06
CA PRO A 63 3.44 -7.95 5.04
C PRO A 63 3.35 -7.43 6.48
N ASP A 64 4.10 -6.38 6.83
CA ASP A 64 4.05 -5.77 8.16
C ASP A 64 2.71 -5.05 8.39
N LEU A 65 2.20 -4.34 7.38
CA LEU A 65 0.88 -3.73 7.37
C LEU A 65 -0.21 -4.78 7.62
N ILE A 66 -0.19 -5.88 6.85
CA ILE A 66 -1.17 -6.95 6.97
C ILE A 66 -1.16 -7.57 8.37
N ASP A 67 0.03 -7.92 8.88
CA ASP A 67 0.17 -8.54 10.20
C ASP A 67 -0.28 -7.63 11.33
N ALA A 68 0.11 -6.36 11.31
CA ALA A 68 -0.25 -5.41 12.35
C ALA A 68 -1.73 -4.99 12.28
N ALA A 69 -2.28 -4.75 11.08
CA ALA A 69 -3.69 -4.47 10.92
C ALA A 69 -4.56 -5.65 11.41
N ALA A 70 -4.14 -6.89 11.11
CA ALA A 70 -4.81 -8.08 11.62
C ALA A 70 -4.70 -8.20 13.16
N GLN A 71 -3.58 -7.80 13.76
CA GLN A 71 -3.42 -7.80 15.22
C GLN A 71 -4.32 -6.74 15.87
N VAL A 72 -4.26 -5.49 15.39
CA VAL A 72 -5.10 -4.41 15.91
C VAL A 72 -6.59 -4.74 15.74
N ALA A 73 -6.97 -5.33 14.61
CA ALA A 73 -8.34 -5.76 14.37
C ALA A 73 -8.83 -6.79 15.42
N ARG A 74 -7.98 -7.74 15.81
CA ARG A 74 -8.30 -8.70 16.87
C ARG A 74 -8.43 -8.03 18.23
N GLU A 75 -7.48 -7.16 18.59
CA GLU A 75 -7.45 -6.44 19.88
C GLU A 75 -8.67 -5.52 20.03
N ALA A 76 -9.05 -4.84 18.95
CA ALA A 76 -10.20 -3.92 18.93
C ALA A 76 -11.55 -4.62 18.67
N GLY A 77 -11.56 -5.91 18.34
CA GLY A 77 -12.78 -6.66 18.02
C GLY A 77 -13.45 -6.23 16.71
N ILE A 78 -12.64 -5.82 15.71
CA ILE A 78 -13.06 -5.31 14.40
C ILE A 78 -12.60 -6.20 13.24
N SER A 79 -12.19 -7.43 13.54
CA SER A 79 -11.71 -8.38 12.54
C SER A 79 -12.69 -8.62 11.38
N PRO A 80 -14.01 -8.68 11.57
CA PRO A 80 -14.95 -8.90 10.46
C PRO A 80 -14.86 -7.82 9.37
N GLN A 81 -14.57 -6.57 9.74
CA GLN A 81 -14.49 -5.43 8.82
C GLN A 81 -13.13 -5.35 8.12
N ILE A 82 -12.06 -5.67 8.83
CA ILE A 82 -10.69 -5.54 8.32
C ILE A 82 -10.25 -6.78 7.53
N GLN A 83 -10.66 -7.98 7.95
CA GLN A 83 -10.21 -9.23 7.34
C GLN A 83 -10.45 -9.33 5.83
N PRO A 84 -11.61 -8.93 5.28
CA PRO A 84 -11.83 -8.96 3.83
C PRO A 84 -10.83 -8.08 3.07
N VAL A 85 -10.54 -6.87 3.55
CA VAL A 85 -9.57 -5.94 2.95
C VAL A 85 -8.18 -6.57 2.91
N LEU A 86 -7.73 -7.12 4.05
CA LEU A 86 -6.41 -7.75 4.13
C LEU A 86 -6.29 -9.02 3.28
N ASN A 87 -7.40 -9.75 3.07
CA ASN A 87 -7.41 -10.90 2.18
C ASN A 87 -7.16 -10.47 0.73
N ILE A 88 -7.82 -9.42 0.25
CA ILE A 88 -7.62 -8.90 -1.11
C ILE A 88 -6.19 -8.36 -1.26
N ALA A 89 -5.70 -7.59 -0.29
CA ALA A 89 -4.32 -7.10 -0.32
C ALA A 89 -3.29 -8.23 -0.42
N LEU A 90 -3.52 -9.34 0.30
CA LEU A 90 -2.66 -10.53 0.21
C LEU A 90 -2.81 -11.25 -1.15
N GLU A 91 -4.03 -11.31 -1.69
CA GLU A 91 -4.31 -11.95 -2.99
C GLU A 91 -3.61 -11.25 -4.15
N TYR A 92 -3.46 -9.92 -4.13
CA TYR A 92 -2.72 -9.19 -5.16
C TYR A 92 -1.29 -9.72 -5.33
N PHE A 93 -0.63 -10.17 -4.27
CA PHE A 93 0.70 -10.79 -4.35
C PHE A 93 0.68 -12.28 -4.68
N LEU A 94 -0.29 -13.03 -4.15
CA LEU A 94 -0.30 -14.48 -4.32
C LEU A 94 -0.95 -14.91 -5.64
N ARG A 95 -1.81 -14.08 -6.18
CA ARG A 95 -2.55 -14.26 -7.43
C ARG A 95 -2.75 -12.91 -8.10
N PRO A 96 -1.66 -12.30 -8.61
CA PRO A 96 -1.75 -10.98 -9.21
C PRO A 96 -2.74 -10.97 -10.38
N PRO A 97 -3.39 -9.82 -10.64
CA PRO A 97 -4.22 -9.64 -11.82
C PRO A 97 -3.47 -9.98 -13.11
N GLU A 98 -4.18 -10.50 -14.12
CA GLU A 98 -3.58 -10.93 -15.39
C GLU A 98 -2.84 -9.81 -16.15
N LEU A 99 -3.17 -8.55 -15.85
CA LEU A 99 -2.50 -7.39 -16.45
C LEU A 99 -1.07 -7.21 -15.93
N ILE A 100 -0.75 -7.71 -14.72
CA ILE A 100 0.61 -7.69 -14.17
C ILE A 100 1.39 -8.86 -14.77
N THR A 101 2.45 -8.56 -15.51
CA THR A 101 3.33 -9.56 -16.12
C THR A 101 4.74 -9.41 -15.55
N GLY A 102 5.45 -10.53 -15.34
CA GLY A 102 6.86 -10.50 -14.94
C GLY A 102 7.09 -10.23 -13.46
N HIS A 103 6.18 -10.62 -12.58
CA HIS A 103 6.24 -10.42 -11.14
C HIS A 103 7.34 -11.24 -10.40
N GLU A 104 8.37 -11.67 -11.10
CA GLU A 104 9.51 -12.38 -10.49
C GLU A 104 10.51 -11.44 -9.82
N GLY A 105 10.56 -10.17 -10.24
CA GLY A 105 11.46 -9.14 -9.75
C GLY A 105 10.80 -8.11 -8.84
N LEU A 106 11.61 -7.22 -8.27
CA LEU A 106 11.11 -6.12 -7.43
C LEU A 106 10.28 -5.10 -8.22
N ASP A 107 10.53 -4.97 -9.52
CA ASP A 107 9.75 -4.12 -10.41
C ASP A 107 8.30 -4.61 -10.55
N GLY A 108 8.08 -5.91 -10.71
CA GLY A 108 6.73 -6.48 -10.70
C GLY A 108 6.08 -6.39 -9.31
N LEU A 109 6.82 -6.69 -8.23
CA LEU A 109 6.30 -6.56 -6.87
C LEU A 109 5.96 -5.12 -6.48
N LEU A 110 6.52 -4.10 -7.14
CA LEU A 110 6.12 -2.71 -6.96
C LEU A 110 4.65 -2.51 -7.37
N ASP A 111 4.23 -3.12 -8.48
CA ASP A 111 2.85 -3.02 -8.98
C ASP A 111 1.87 -3.68 -8.01
N GLU A 112 2.22 -4.84 -7.48
CA GLU A 112 1.43 -5.59 -6.50
C GLU A 112 1.36 -4.85 -5.15
N ALA A 113 2.48 -4.27 -4.70
CA ALA A 113 2.52 -3.43 -3.50
C ALA A 113 1.66 -2.18 -3.68
N TYR A 114 1.69 -1.58 -4.86
CA TYR A 114 0.84 -0.45 -5.21
C TYR A 114 -0.64 -0.80 -5.06
N LEU A 115 -1.09 -1.91 -5.64
CA LEU A 115 -2.47 -2.38 -5.50
C LEU A 115 -2.87 -2.54 -4.02
N ALA A 116 -2.00 -3.15 -3.19
CA ALA A 116 -2.29 -3.38 -1.79
C ALA A 116 -2.40 -2.07 -0.97
N HIS A 117 -1.49 -1.12 -1.19
CA HIS A 117 -1.50 0.19 -0.54
C HIS A 117 -2.66 1.06 -1.00
N ARG A 118 -2.96 1.07 -2.31
CA ARG A 118 -4.10 1.80 -2.88
C ARG A 118 -5.43 1.24 -2.39
N LEU A 119 -5.56 -0.09 -2.25
CA LEU A 119 -6.75 -0.69 -1.66
C LEU A 119 -7.01 -0.17 -0.24
N VAL A 120 -5.98 -0.09 0.60
CA VAL A 120 -6.10 0.44 1.96
C VAL A 120 -6.49 1.92 1.95
N GLU A 121 -5.90 2.72 1.06
CA GLU A 121 -6.20 4.15 0.92
C GLU A 121 -7.67 4.36 0.52
N GLU A 122 -8.14 3.71 -0.53
CA GLU A 122 -9.52 3.84 -1.01
C GLU A 122 -10.55 3.35 0.02
N VAL A 123 -10.27 2.25 0.72
CA VAL A 123 -11.11 1.79 1.83
C VAL A 123 -11.16 2.85 2.94
N ASN A 124 -10.02 3.45 3.27
CA ASN A 124 -9.98 4.53 4.26
C ASN A 124 -10.80 5.74 3.84
N ASP A 125 -10.75 6.13 2.56
CA ASP A 125 -11.52 7.26 2.04
C ASP A 125 -13.04 7.00 2.14
N LEU A 126 -13.49 5.77 1.87
CA LEU A 126 -14.89 5.38 2.09
C LEU A 126 -15.26 5.46 3.57
N TYR A 127 -14.44 4.93 4.47
CA TYR A 127 -14.70 5.00 5.92
C TYR A 127 -14.66 6.44 6.45
N ILE A 128 -13.76 7.29 5.96
CA ILE A 128 -13.74 8.72 6.29
C ILE A 128 -15.01 9.41 5.82
N ARG A 129 -15.49 9.09 4.62
CA ARG A 129 -16.74 9.67 4.06
C ARG A 129 -17.96 9.32 4.92
N HIS A 130 -18.07 8.08 5.39
CA HIS A 130 -19.23 7.62 6.15
C HIS A 130 -19.10 7.86 7.67
N PHE A 131 -17.90 7.80 8.22
CA PHE A 131 -17.66 7.81 9.68
C PHE A 131 -16.73 8.92 10.17
N ALA A 132 -16.15 9.72 9.27
CA ALA A 132 -15.12 10.73 9.55
C ALA A 132 -13.86 10.15 10.23
N GLN A 133 -13.61 8.86 10.06
CA GLN A 133 -12.46 8.12 10.60
C GLN A 133 -12.00 7.07 9.60
N PRO A 134 -10.68 6.91 9.37
CA PRO A 134 -10.17 5.82 8.54
C PRO A 134 -10.36 4.46 9.24
N LEU A 135 -10.50 3.40 8.45
CA LEU A 135 -10.53 2.03 8.97
C LEU A 135 -9.14 1.60 9.49
N ILE A 136 -8.12 1.85 8.68
CA ILE A 136 -6.72 1.56 8.97
C ILE A 136 -5.97 2.90 8.86
N PRO A 137 -5.65 3.59 9.98
CA PRO A 137 -5.09 4.94 9.95
C PRO A 137 -3.62 4.94 9.52
N LEU A 138 -3.39 4.55 8.27
CA LEU A 138 -2.12 4.56 7.59
C LEU A 138 -2.13 5.68 6.54
N ASP A 139 -1.19 6.61 6.64
CA ASP A 139 -0.97 7.62 5.62
C ASP A 139 -0.07 7.04 4.52
N THR A 140 -0.70 6.59 3.43
CA THR A 140 -0.03 6.05 2.25
C THR A 140 -0.04 7.00 1.06
N THR A 141 -0.76 8.11 1.13
CA THR A 141 -1.04 9.00 0.00
C THR A 141 0.24 9.46 -0.71
N VAL A 142 1.21 9.98 0.04
CA VAL A 142 2.49 10.43 -0.55
C VAL A 142 3.26 9.27 -1.17
N ALA A 143 3.32 8.13 -0.49
CA ALA A 143 4.01 6.94 -1.00
C ALA A 143 3.33 6.41 -2.26
N ASN A 144 1.99 6.38 -2.30
CA ASN A 144 1.23 5.95 -3.47
C ASN A 144 1.43 6.88 -4.66
N LEU A 145 1.48 8.20 -4.47
CA LEU A 145 1.78 9.15 -5.55
C LEU A 145 3.18 8.94 -6.13
N ILE A 146 4.17 8.62 -5.30
CA ILE A 146 5.52 8.31 -5.77
C ILE A 146 5.52 6.98 -6.54
N ALA A 147 4.92 5.93 -5.98
CA ALA A 147 4.83 4.62 -6.63
C ALA A 147 4.09 4.71 -7.99
N HIS A 148 2.95 5.42 -8.04
CA HIS A 148 2.22 5.70 -9.28
C HIS A 148 3.12 6.34 -10.34
N ASN A 149 3.91 7.34 -9.96
CA ASN A 149 4.83 8.01 -10.89
C ASN A 149 5.97 7.09 -11.36
N LEU A 150 6.48 6.21 -10.48
CA LEU A 150 7.52 5.22 -10.84
C LEU A 150 6.99 4.12 -11.76
N ILE A 151 5.78 3.64 -11.53
CA ILE A 151 5.08 2.70 -12.41
C ILE A 151 4.81 3.37 -13.76
N GLY A 152 4.22 4.56 -13.72
CA GLY A 152 3.97 5.41 -14.88
C GLY A 152 2.64 5.13 -15.58
N GLU A 153 2.09 6.19 -16.17
CA GLU A 153 0.88 6.12 -16.98
C GLU A 153 1.15 5.51 -18.37
N PRO A 154 0.18 4.81 -18.98
CA PRO A 154 -1.19 4.59 -18.48
C PRO A 154 -1.32 3.43 -17.50
N PHE A 155 -0.27 2.62 -17.27
CA PHE A 155 -0.37 1.37 -16.54
C PHE A 155 -0.78 1.55 -15.06
N ALA A 156 -0.27 2.57 -14.37
CA ALA A 156 -0.69 2.88 -13.00
C ALA A 156 -2.20 3.18 -12.90
N ASN A 157 -2.77 3.84 -13.91
CA ASN A 157 -4.22 4.09 -13.97
C ASN A 157 -5.02 2.79 -14.15
N GLU A 158 -4.51 1.83 -14.93
CA GLU A 158 -5.13 0.50 -15.08
C GLU A 158 -5.11 -0.28 -13.75
N LEU A 159 -4.06 -0.12 -12.95
CA LEU A 159 -4.00 -0.69 -11.59
C LEU A 159 -5.02 -0.04 -10.66
N ASP A 160 -5.24 1.28 -10.74
CA ASP A 160 -6.27 1.97 -9.96
C ASP A 160 -7.68 1.45 -10.30
N GLU A 161 -7.97 1.14 -11.57
CA GLU A 161 -9.24 0.53 -11.97
C GLU A 161 -9.44 -0.86 -11.34
N VAL A 162 -8.37 -1.65 -11.18
CA VAL A 162 -8.45 -2.95 -10.47
C VAL A 162 -8.80 -2.75 -9.01
N VAL A 163 -8.23 -1.74 -8.35
CA VAL A 163 -8.53 -1.41 -6.95
C VAL A 163 -10.00 -0.99 -6.82
N HIS A 164 -10.47 -0.06 -7.64
CA HIS A 164 -11.87 0.39 -7.63
C HIS A 164 -12.83 -0.78 -7.81
N HIS A 165 -12.58 -1.67 -8.78
CA HIS A 165 -13.41 -2.85 -8.99
C HIS A 165 -13.44 -3.78 -7.76
N SER A 166 -12.30 -3.97 -7.08
CA SER A 166 -12.21 -4.78 -5.87
C SER A 166 -13.00 -4.16 -4.71
N ILE A 167 -13.01 -2.83 -4.62
CA ILE A 167 -13.76 -2.10 -3.59
C ILE A 167 -15.25 -2.16 -3.84
N ASP A 168 -15.69 -1.97 -5.07
CA ASP A 168 -17.11 -2.09 -5.45
C ASP A 168 -17.69 -3.47 -5.11
N GLN A 169 -16.85 -4.51 -5.18
CA GLN A 169 -17.25 -5.86 -4.76
C GLN A 169 -17.21 -6.07 -3.24
N LEU A 170 -16.40 -5.31 -2.54
CA LEU A 170 -16.15 -5.46 -1.10
C LEU A 170 -17.11 -4.63 -0.26
N LEU A 171 -17.37 -3.40 -0.67
CA LEU A 171 -18.06 -2.36 0.07
C LEU A 171 -19.02 -1.61 -0.86
N ASP A 172 -20.28 -1.99 -0.85
CA ASP A 172 -21.36 -1.20 -1.43
C ASP A 172 -21.93 -0.20 -0.40
N ASP A 173 -22.69 0.78 -0.86
CA ASP A 173 -23.29 1.77 0.03
C ASP A 173 -24.21 1.11 1.09
N GLU A 174 -24.83 -0.03 0.78
CA GLU A 174 -25.68 -0.78 1.70
C GLU A 174 -24.86 -1.44 2.83
N ALA A 175 -23.61 -1.76 2.58
CA ALA A 175 -22.70 -2.32 3.60
C ALA A 175 -22.52 -1.36 4.78
N PHE A 176 -22.50 -0.04 4.53
CA PHE A 176 -22.34 0.98 5.57
C PHE A 176 -23.61 1.24 6.38
N GLU A 177 -24.79 0.84 5.88
CA GLU A 177 -26.07 0.95 6.59
C GLU A 177 -26.32 -0.22 7.55
N GLN A 178 -25.54 -1.29 7.46
CA GLN A 178 -25.69 -2.47 8.31
C GLN A 178 -25.47 -2.12 9.80
N GLU A 179 -26.34 -2.67 10.65
CA GLU A 179 -26.31 -2.45 12.10
C GLU A 179 -24.96 -2.79 12.74
N THR A 180 -24.28 -3.83 12.21
CA THR A 180 -22.93 -4.25 12.63
C THR A 180 -21.85 -3.22 12.29
N VAL A 181 -21.98 -2.51 11.18
CA VAL A 181 -21.06 -1.46 10.74
C VAL A 181 -21.31 -0.17 11.52
N GLN A 182 -22.58 0.16 11.81
CA GLN A 182 -22.92 1.31 12.65
C GLN A 182 -22.44 1.11 14.11
N ALA A 183 -22.58 -0.09 14.67
CA ALA A 183 -22.02 -0.43 15.99
C ALA A 183 -20.48 -0.35 16.03
N TYR A 184 -19.83 -0.48 14.88
CA TYR A 184 -18.40 -0.35 14.73
C TYR A 184 -17.91 1.12 14.82
N LYS A 185 -18.72 2.09 14.43
CA LYS A 185 -18.41 3.52 14.52
C LYS A 185 -17.95 3.92 15.93
N ASP A 186 -18.65 3.42 16.95
CA ASP A 186 -18.33 3.72 18.34
C ASP A 186 -16.98 3.13 18.78
N LYS A 187 -16.60 1.97 18.18
CA LYS A 187 -15.29 1.35 18.41
C LYS A 187 -14.14 2.10 17.74
N LEU A 188 -14.34 2.62 16.52
CA LEU A 188 -13.33 3.41 15.82
C LEU A 188 -12.92 4.65 16.63
N THR A 189 -13.87 5.26 17.32
CA THR A 189 -13.63 6.45 18.15
C THR A 189 -13.17 6.11 19.57
N SER A 190 -13.02 4.82 19.91
CA SER A 190 -12.58 4.42 21.25
C SER A 190 -11.12 4.80 21.51
N PRO A 191 -10.79 5.21 22.76
CA PRO A 191 -9.41 5.51 23.15
C PRO A 191 -8.45 4.34 22.94
N GLU A 192 -8.93 3.10 23.12
CA GLU A 192 -8.17 1.86 22.96
C GLU A 192 -7.76 1.64 21.52
N THR A 193 -8.70 1.77 20.58
CA THR A 193 -8.44 1.67 19.15
C THR A 193 -7.47 2.77 18.71
N GLY A 194 -7.71 4.01 19.13
CA GLY A 194 -6.81 5.13 18.87
C GLY A 194 -5.39 4.92 19.42
N ALA A 195 -5.24 4.33 20.60
CA ALA A 195 -3.94 4.01 21.18
C ALA A 195 -3.23 2.86 20.46
N ALA A 196 -3.97 1.87 19.97
CA ALA A 196 -3.44 0.78 19.18
C ALA A 196 -2.85 1.29 17.85
N TRP A 197 -3.59 2.14 17.16
CA TRP A 197 -3.14 2.73 15.89
C TRP A 197 -1.99 3.74 16.03
N LYS A 198 -1.92 4.50 17.12
CA LYS A 198 -0.81 5.44 17.39
C LYS A 198 0.56 4.77 17.50
N ARG A 199 0.60 3.47 17.72
CA ARG A 199 1.85 2.69 17.72
C ARG A 199 2.34 2.34 16.32
N TRP A 200 1.52 2.60 15.29
CA TRP A 200 1.85 2.32 13.91
C TRP A 200 2.67 3.45 13.29
N PRO A 201 3.81 3.17 12.67
CA PRO A 201 4.63 4.20 12.04
C PRO A 201 4.04 4.67 10.70
N CYS A 202 4.05 5.98 10.46
CA CYS A 202 3.72 6.55 9.16
C CYS A 202 4.86 6.33 8.16
N LEU A 203 4.54 5.71 7.00
CA LEU A 203 5.52 5.35 5.98
C LEU A 203 6.29 6.53 5.41
N SER A 204 5.59 7.61 5.05
CA SER A 204 6.19 8.79 4.42
C SER A 204 7.27 9.44 5.29
N ARG A 205 7.08 9.47 6.61
CA ARG A 205 8.07 10.02 7.56
C ARG A 205 9.31 9.15 7.72
N GLN A 206 9.18 7.83 7.57
CA GLN A 206 10.31 6.91 7.72
C GLN A 206 11.26 6.92 6.53
N LEU A 207 10.73 7.20 5.35
CA LEU A 207 11.50 7.13 4.09
C LEU A 207 12.17 8.45 3.71
N GLY A 208 11.90 9.54 4.43
CA GLY A 208 12.55 10.84 4.21
C GLY A 208 12.27 11.44 2.82
N ILE A 209 11.15 11.04 2.19
CA ILE A 209 10.73 11.57 0.90
C ILE A 209 9.57 12.54 1.13
N GLU A 210 9.71 13.77 0.63
CA GLU A 210 8.70 14.80 0.76
C GLU A 210 8.12 15.15 -0.62
N ILE A 211 6.80 15.39 -0.65
CA ILE A 211 6.16 16.03 -1.80
C ILE A 211 5.93 17.50 -1.44
N ASN A 212 6.51 18.39 -2.22
CA ASN A 212 6.18 19.82 -2.17
C ASN A 212 4.95 20.07 -3.05
N VAL A 213 3.79 20.19 -2.41
CA VAL A 213 2.59 20.73 -3.05
C VAL A 213 2.75 22.26 -3.03
N ALA A 214 3.10 22.83 -4.18
CA ALA A 214 3.16 24.29 -4.35
C ALA A 214 1.75 24.86 -4.50
#